data_200f982e4453f81399f9c98aaf8f01c5
#
_entry.id   200f982e4453f81399f9c98aaf8f01c5
#
_cell.length_a   1.000
_cell.length_b   1.000
_cell.length_c   1.000
_cell.angle_alpha   90.00
_cell.angle_beta   90.00
_cell.angle_gamma   90.00
#
_symmetry.space_group_name_H-M   'P 1'
#
loop_
_entity.id
_entity.type
_entity.pdbx_description
1 polymer ?
#
loop_
_entity_poly.entity_id
_entity_poly.type
_entity_poly.pdbx_seq_one_letter_code
_entity_poly.pdbx_strand_id
1 'polypeptide(L)'
;GGALALMGAVATAFNAIQIRQHFGAQNAFVTAFHISCFSLITLIVICLFFGSLNLPTSRTGWAGTLGVGLFQSGGTPLYLYAISRIGALKAGMAVNIQPVVAVIAAWMLFSEVLEFPQAVGGGIVLLAIVAMQVIDYKKTDS
;
A
#
# COMPACT_ATOMS: atom_id res chain seq x y z
N GLY A 1 1.77 -2.04 -18.49
CA GLY A 1 1.59 -1.67 -17.05
C GLY A 1 0.39 -2.31 -16.38
N GLY A 2 -0.83 -2.31 -16.99
CA GLY A 2 -2.06 -2.76 -16.34
C GLY A 2 -2.07 -4.23 -15.88
N ALA A 3 -1.54 -5.14 -16.68
CA ALA A 3 -1.45 -6.56 -16.32
C ALA A 3 -0.56 -6.78 -15.08
N LEU A 4 0.59 -6.10 -15.01
CA LEU A 4 1.47 -6.17 -13.84
C LEU A 4 0.82 -5.58 -12.59
N ALA A 5 0.05 -4.51 -12.73
CA ALA A 5 -0.70 -3.92 -11.62
C ALA A 5 -1.78 -4.89 -11.09
N LEU A 6 -2.50 -5.58 -11.97
CA LEU A 6 -3.47 -6.62 -11.58
C LEU A 6 -2.80 -7.80 -10.87
N MET A 7 -1.67 -8.28 -11.40
CA MET A 7 -0.91 -9.34 -10.72
C MET A 7 -0.41 -8.90 -9.35
N GLY A 8 0.05 -7.66 -9.20
CA GLY A 8 0.43 -7.07 -7.92
C GLY A 8 -0.74 -7.00 -6.94
N ALA A 9 -1.93 -6.59 -7.40
CA ALA A 9 -3.13 -6.54 -6.57
C ALA A 9 -3.55 -7.93 -6.06
N VAL A 10 -3.54 -8.95 -6.94
CA VAL A 10 -3.83 -10.34 -6.55
C VAL A 10 -2.80 -10.86 -5.55
N ALA A 11 -1.51 -10.62 -5.79
CA ALA A 11 -0.45 -11.03 -4.88
C ALA A 11 -0.59 -10.36 -3.49
N THR A 12 -0.95 -9.08 -3.46
CA THR A 12 -1.19 -8.33 -2.22
C THR A 12 -2.39 -8.88 -1.46
N ALA A 13 -3.49 -9.18 -2.16
CA ALA A 13 -4.68 -9.78 -1.55
C ALA A 13 -4.38 -11.17 -0.96
N PHE A 14 -3.64 -12.00 -1.70
CA PHE A 14 -3.21 -13.31 -1.22
C PHE A 14 -2.31 -13.21 0.01
N ASN A 15 -1.36 -12.27 0.00
CA ASN A 15 -0.47 -12.00 1.14
C ASN A 15 -1.27 -11.58 2.39
N ALA A 16 -2.28 -10.71 2.24
CA ALA A 16 -3.13 -10.26 3.34
C ALA A 16 -3.91 -11.44 3.98
N ILE A 17 -4.39 -12.39 3.17
CA ILE A 17 -5.06 -13.61 3.66
C ILE A 17 -4.08 -14.50 4.43
N GLN A 18 -2.88 -14.70 3.91
CA GLN A 18 -1.85 -15.50 4.56
C GLN A 18 -1.42 -14.92 5.92
N ILE A 19 -1.22 -13.61 5.99
CA ILE A 19 -0.89 -12.90 7.24
C ILE A 19 -1.98 -13.15 8.28
N ARG A 20 -3.25 -13.04 7.89
CA ARG A 20 -4.38 -13.27 8.80
C ARG A 20 -4.42 -14.70 9.34
N GLN A 21 -4.13 -15.69 8.49
CA GLN A 21 -4.25 -17.12 8.87
C GLN A 21 -3.08 -17.62 9.72
N HIS A 22 -1.85 -17.16 9.45
CA HIS A 22 -0.66 -17.74 10.03
C HIS A 22 0.04 -16.86 11.09
N PHE A 23 -0.17 -15.54 11.05
CA PHE A 23 0.59 -14.58 11.87
C PHE A 23 -0.24 -13.84 12.92
N GLY A 24 -1.51 -14.17 13.08
CA GLY A 24 -2.45 -13.46 13.98
C GLY A 24 -2.02 -13.39 15.47
N ALA A 25 -1.05 -14.19 15.90
CA ALA A 25 -0.53 -14.22 17.28
C ALA A 25 0.92 -13.71 17.39
N GLN A 26 1.60 -13.43 16.29
CA GLN A 26 3.00 -13.00 16.31
C GLN A 26 3.14 -11.48 16.42
N ASN A 27 4.31 -11.06 16.92
CA ASN A 27 4.63 -9.62 17.00
C ASN A 27 4.66 -9.00 15.61
N ALA A 28 3.82 -7.97 15.39
CA ALA A 28 3.67 -7.25 14.12
C ALA A 28 5.02 -6.73 13.56
N PHE A 29 5.92 -6.31 14.43
CA PHE A 29 7.26 -5.84 14.05
C PHE A 29 8.14 -6.96 13.51
N VAL A 30 8.10 -8.14 14.11
CA VAL A 30 8.85 -9.31 13.64
C VAL A 30 8.35 -9.75 12.27
N THR A 31 7.03 -9.78 12.08
CA THR A 31 6.42 -10.09 10.79
C THR A 31 6.80 -9.08 9.72
N ALA A 32 6.72 -7.78 10.02
CA ALA A 32 7.12 -6.72 9.10
C ALA A 32 8.61 -6.83 8.71
N PHE A 33 9.47 -7.13 9.68
CA PHE A 33 10.90 -7.32 9.43
C PHE A 33 11.16 -8.46 8.44
N HIS A 34 10.55 -9.63 8.66
CA HIS A 34 10.71 -10.76 7.75
C HIS A 34 10.20 -10.46 6.34
N ILE A 35 9.01 -9.86 6.23
CA ILE A 35 8.45 -9.44 4.93
C ILE A 35 9.41 -8.50 4.21
N SER A 36 9.96 -7.50 4.91
CA SER A 36 10.91 -6.54 4.34
C SER A 36 12.21 -7.21 3.89
N CYS A 37 12.77 -8.13 4.67
CA CYS A 37 13.97 -8.88 4.31
C CYS A 37 13.75 -9.72 3.04
N PHE A 38 12.65 -10.49 2.98
CA PHE A 38 12.34 -11.28 1.79
C PHE A 38 12.09 -10.41 0.55
N SER A 39 11.39 -9.30 0.71
CA SER A 39 11.18 -8.33 -0.39
C SER A 39 12.48 -7.75 -0.89
N LEU A 40 13.41 -7.40 0.01
CA LEU A 40 14.72 -6.87 -0.35
C LEU A 40 15.54 -7.92 -1.11
N ILE A 41 15.61 -9.15 -0.62
CA ILE A 41 16.32 -10.25 -1.29
C ILE A 41 15.74 -10.47 -2.69
N THR A 42 14.42 -10.55 -2.80
CA THR A 42 13.73 -10.73 -4.09
C THR A 42 14.06 -9.59 -5.06
N LEU A 43 14.04 -8.34 -4.57
CA LEU A 43 14.37 -7.18 -5.39
C LEU A 43 15.83 -7.23 -5.88
N ILE A 44 16.77 -7.55 -5.01
CA ILE A 44 18.20 -7.68 -5.38
C ILE A 44 18.36 -8.76 -6.45
N VAL A 45 17.75 -9.93 -6.27
CA VAL A 45 17.81 -11.02 -7.25
C VAL A 45 17.27 -10.57 -8.61
N ILE A 46 16.09 -9.92 -8.64
CA ILE A 46 15.50 -9.40 -9.87
C ILE A 46 16.43 -8.37 -10.53
N CYS A 47 16.97 -7.43 -9.76
CA CYS A 47 17.87 -6.41 -10.30
C CYS A 47 19.16 -7.01 -10.87
N LEU A 48 19.70 -8.04 -10.25
CA LEU A 48 20.90 -8.74 -10.76
C LEU A 48 20.59 -9.50 -12.07
N PHE A 49 19.44 -10.14 -12.17
CA PHE A 49 19.04 -10.86 -13.38
C PHE A 49 18.74 -9.94 -14.57
N PHE A 50 18.10 -8.81 -14.33
CA PHE A 50 17.69 -7.89 -15.40
C PHE A 50 18.68 -6.74 -15.64
N GLY A 51 19.73 -6.62 -14.84
CA GLY A 51 20.75 -5.59 -15.00
C GLY A 51 20.22 -4.15 -14.87
N SER A 52 19.10 -3.94 -14.17
CA SER A 52 18.33 -2.69 -14.18
C SER A 52 18.46 -1.88 -12.89
N LEU A 53 19.61 -1.95 -12.20
CA LEU A 53 19.89 -1.12 -11.02
C LEU A 53 20.21 0.33 -11.46
N ASN A 54 19.19 1.13 -11.66
CA ASN A 54 19.33 2.55 -11.88
C ASN A 54 19.18 3.31 -10.55
N LEU A 55 20.29 3.72 -9.97
CA LEU A 55 20.29 4.54 -8.76
C LEU A 55 19.94 5.99 -9.10
N PRO A 56 19.25 6.71 -8.18
CA PRO A 56 18.96 8.12 -8.38
C PRO A 56 20.24 8.92 -8.60
N THR A 57 20.27 9.75 -9.63
CA THR A 57 21.41 10.61 -9.95
C THR A 57 21.30 12.00 -9.34
N SER A 58 20.10 12.38 -8.87
CA SER A 58 19.83 13.71 -8.30
C SER A 58 19.65 13.65 -6.77
N ARG A 59 19.95 14.77 -6.10
CA ARG A 59 19.69 14.90 -4.66
C ARG A 59 18.20 14.75 -4.31
N THR A 60 17.34 15.29 -5.15
CA THR A 60 15.87 15.16 -5.00
C THR A 60 15.42 13.71 -5.14
N GLY A 61 16.01 12.96 -6.09
CA GLY A 61 15.73 11.53 -6.24
C GLY A 61 16.13 10.73 -4.99
N TRP A 62 17.28 11.01 -4.41
CA TRP A 62 17.71 10.38 -3.14
C TRP A 62 16.81 10.75 -1.97
N ALA A 63 16.41 12.03 -1.84
CA ALA A 63 15.48 12.47 -0.80
C ALA A 63 14.13 11.78 -0.94
N GLY A 64 13.61 11.63 -2.15
CA GLY A 64 12.38 10.90 -2.42
C GLY A 64 12.49 9.42 -2.05
N THR A 65 13.56 8.75 -2.47
CA THR A 65 13.79 7.33 -2.18
C THR A 65 13.91 7.07 -0.68
N LEU A 66 14.69 7.88 0.02
CA LEU A 66 14.85 7.77 1.48
C LEU A 66 13.54 8.09 2.20
N GLY A 67 12.81 9.12 1.74
CA GLY A 67 11.50 9.47 2.28
C GLY A 67 10.51 8.30 2.18
N VAL A 68 10.35 7.73 1.00
CA VAL A 68 9.49 6.56 0.78
C VAL A 68 9.93 5.40 1.67
N GLY A 69 11.24 5.11 1.74
CA GLY A 69 11.78 4.05 2.58
C GLY A 69 11.45 4.23 4.07
N LEU A 70 11.61 5.43 4.61
CA LEU A 70 11.30 5.77 5.99
C LEU A 70 9.80 5.63 6.29
N PHE A 71 8.95 6.20 5.45
CA PHE A 71 7.50 6.10 5.63
C PHE A 71 6.99 4.66 5.50
N GLN A 72 7.52 3.91 4.56
CA GLN A 72 7.15 2.51 4.36
C GLN A 72 7.61 1.62 5.52
N SER A 73 8.85 1.82 6.02
CA SER A 73 9.38 1.04 7.14
C SER A 73 8.64 1.30 8.45
N GLY A 74 8.11 2.51 8.65
CA GLY A 74 7.25 2.83 9.78
C GLY A 74 5.79 2.42 9.56
N GLY A 75 5.25 2.65 8.37
CA GLY A 75 3.85 2.40 8.04
C GLY A 75 3.45 0.93 8.06
N THR A 76 4.31 0.04 7.54
CA THR A 76 4.01 -1.39 7.48
C THR A 76 3.82 -2.03 8.87
N PRO A 77 4.73 -1.87 9.85
CA PRO A 77 4.52 -2.40 11.19
C PRO A 77 3.30 -1.81 11.89
N LEU A 78 3.04 -0.50 11.71
CA LEU A 78 1.86 0.17 12.28
C LEU A 78 0.57 -0.39 11.71
N TYR A 79 0.53 -0.67 10.41
CA TYR A 79 -0.61 -1.29 9.75
C TYR A 79 -0.85 -2.71 10.27
N LEU A 80 0.19 -3.54 10.40
CA LEU A 80 0.08 -4.88 10.97
C LEU A 80 -0.34 -4.85 12.44
N TYR A 81 0.16 -3.88 13.20
CA TYR A 81 -0.27 -3.66 14.57
C TYR A 81 -1.75 -3.26 14.64
N ALA A 82 -2.21 -2.38 13.75
CA ALA A 82 -3.63 -2.02 13.66
C ALA A 82 -4.50 -3.25 13.35
N ILE A 83 -4.09 -4.11 12.39
CA ILE A 83 -4.78 -5.37 12.10
C ILE A 83 -4.94 -6.23 13.36
N SER A 84 -3.91 -6.34 14.18
CA SER A 84 -3.94 -7.14 15.40
C SER A 84 -4.85 -6.57 16.49
N ARG A 85 -5.09 -5.25 16.49
CA ARG A 85 -5.90 -4.55 17.49
C ARG A 85 -7.37 -4.38 17.08
N ILE A 86 -7.61 -3.92 15.88
CA ILE A 86 -8.97 -3.57 15.39
C ILE A 86 -9.50 -4.53 14.32
N GLY A 87 -8.69 -5.52 13.93
CA GLY A 87 -9.02 -6.49 12.90
C GLY A 87 -8.73 -6.00 11.48
N ALA A 88 -8.56 -6.97 10.57
CA ALA A 88 -8.15 -6.71 9.19
C ALA A 88 -9.17 -5.84 8.40
N LEU A 89 -10.47 -6.03 8.64
CA LEU A 89 -11.51 -5.28 7.97
C LEU A 89 -11.45 -3.79 8.30
N LYS A 90 -11.43 -3.44 9.59
CA LYS A 90 -11.38 -2.04 10.03
C LYS A 90 -10.06 -1.37 9.66
N ALA A 91 -8.94 -2.08 9.79
CA ALA A 91 -7.63 -1.59 9.37
C ALA A 91 -7.58 -1.36 7.84
N GLY A 92 -8.14 -2.27 7.04
CA GLY A 92 -8.26 -2.11 5.59
C GLY A 92 -9.12 -0.92 5.20
N MET A 93 -10.25 -0.70 5.88
CA MET A 93 -11.09 0.49 5.65
C MET A 93 -10.33 1.79 5.91
N ALA A 94 -9.51 1.85 6.97
CA ALA A 94 -8.71 3.03 7.27
C ALA A 94 -7.66 3.30 6.17
N VAL A 95 -7.07 2.27 5.59
CA VAL A 95 -6.10 2.40 4.47
C VAL A 95 -6.77 2.89 3.18
N ASN A 96 -8.06 2.65 2.98
CA ASN A 96 -8.79 3.11 1.81
C ASN A 96 -8.82 4.65 1.67
N ILE A 97 -8.47 5.41 2.71
CA ILE A 97 -8.29 6.87 2.62
C ILE A 97 -6.98 7.25 1.87
N GLN A 98 -6.05 6.32 1.73
CA GLN A 98 -4.74 6.56 1.13
C GLN A 98 -4.80 7.15 -0.30
N PRO A 99 -5.67 6.70 -1.21
CA PRO A 99 -5.77 7.30 -2.55
C PRO A 99 -6.17 8.77 -2.50
N VAL A 100 -7.06 9.15 -1.57
CA VAL A 100 -7.50 10.54 -1.40
C VAL A 100 -6.35 11.41 -0.92
N VAL A 101 -5.62 10.94 0.10
CA VAL A 101 -4.45 11.66 0.63
C VAL A 101 -3.37 11.78 -0.43
N ALA A 102 -3.13 10.73 -1.24
CA ALA A 102 -2.16 10.74 -2.31
C ALA A 102 -2.49 11.79 -3.39
N VAL A 103 -3.76 11.89 -3.80
CA VAL A 103 -4.22 12.89 -4.78
C VAL A 103 -4.06 14.31 -4.24
N ILE A 104 -4.46 14.56 -2.99
CA ILE A 104 -4.31 15.87 -2.35
C ILE A 104 -2.83 16.24 -2.24
N ALA A 105 -1.98 15.31 -1.82
CA ALA A 105 -0.54 15.53 -1.70
C ALA A 105 0.11 15.80 -3.06
N ALA A 106 -0.26 15.08 -4.12
CA ALA A 106 0.23 15.32 -5.47
C ALA A 106 -0.15 16.73 -5.96
N TRP A 107 -1.39 17.13 -5.75
CA TRP A 107 -1.85 18.48 -6.10
C TRP A 107 -1.07 19.56 -5.33
N MET A 108 -0.89 19.40 -4.03
CA MET A 108 -0.22 20.39 -3.18
C MET A 108 1.30 20.47 -3.43
N LEU A 109 1.97 19.33 -3.67
CA LEU A 109 3.43 19.26 -3.75
C LEU A 109 3.94 19.48 -5.17
N PHE A 110 3.20 19.01 -6.17
CA PHE A 110 3.64 19.04 -7.56
C PHE A 110 2.86 20.06 -8.42
N SER A 111 1.84 20.73 -7.84
CA SER A 111 0.91 21.60 -8.58
C SER A 111 0.30 20.88 -9.81
N GLU A 112 0.21 19.56 -9.74
CA GLU A 112 -0.39 18.77 -10.81
C GLU A 112 -1.90 18.98 -10.85
N VAL A 113 -2.39 19.44 -11.99
CA VAL A 113 -3.82 19.50 -12.26
C VAL A 113 -4.27 18.14 -12.75
N LEU A 114 -5.22 17.54 -12.04
CA LEU A 114 -5.82 16.26 -12.44
C LEU A 114 -6.41 16.39 -13.86
N GLU A 115 -5.96 15.57 -14.77
CA GLU A 115 -6.62 15.42 -16.06
C GLU A 115 -8.02 14.82 -15.88
N PHE A 116 -8.95 15.20 -16.76
CA PHE A 116 -10.34 14.75 -16.70
C PHE A 116 -10.48 13.22 -16.56
N PRO A 117 -9.73 12.36 -17.30
CA PRO A 117 -9.78 10.90 -17.13
C PRO A 117 -9.33 10.44 -15.74
N GLN A 118 -8.33 11.10 -15.14
CA GLN A 118 -7.82 10.79 -13.80
C GLN A 118 -8.85 11.15 -12.72
N ALA A 119 -9.52 12.32 -12.87
CA ALA A 119 -10.59 12.75 -11.97
C ALA A 119 -11.77 11.77 -12.00
N VAL A 120 -12.18 11.31 -13.19
CA VAL A 120 -13.25 10.32 -13.35
C VAL A 120 -12.83 8.98 -12.73
N GLY A 121 -11.63 8.48 -13.04
CA GLY A 121 -11.11 7.24 -12.46
C GLY A 121 -11.03 7.28 -10.94
N GLY A 122 -10.50 8.37 -10.39
CA GLY A 122 -10.43 8.61 -8.94
C GLY A 122 -11.83 8.67 -8.31
N GLY A 123 -12.79 9.33 -8.95
CA GLY A 123 -14.18 9.40 -8.51
C GLY A 123 -14.84 8.02 -8.43
N ILE A 124 -14.65 7.17 -9.44
CA ILE A 124 -15.17 5.79 -9.45
C ILE A 124 -14.58 4.98 -8.30
N VAL A 125 -13.27 5.08 -8.05
CA VAL A 125 -12.61 4.39 -6.94
C VAL A 125 -13.17 4.85 -5.60
N LEU A 126 -13.34 6.16 -5.40
CA LEU A 126 -13.92 6.71 -4.16
C LEU A 126 -15.36 6.25 -3.95
N LEU A 127 -16.18 6.25 -4.99
CA LEU A 127 -17.57 5.74 -4.90
C LEU A 127 -17.60 4.25 -4.54
N ALA A 128 -16.71 3.45 -5.12
CA ALA A 128 -16.61 2.02 -4.79
C ALA A 128 -16.19 1.81 -3.33
N ILE A 129 -15.25 2.59 -2.81
CA ILE A 129 -14.81 2.54 -1.40
C ILE A 129 -15.97 2.91 -0.46
N VAL A 130 -16.68 4.00 -0.74
CA VAL A 130 -17.82 4.44 0.07
C VAL A 130 -18.95 3.40 0.05
N ALA A 131 -19.27 2.87 -1.14
CA ALA A 131 -20.30 1.83 -1.27
C ALA A 131 -19.93 0.58 -0.45
N MET A 132 -18.68 0.13 -0.49
CA MET A 132 -18.21 -1.00 0.30
C MET A 132 -18.32 -0.73 1.80
N GLN A 133 -17.95 0.46 2.27
CA GLN A 133 -18.05 0.83 3.68
C GLN A 133 -19.51 0.86 4.18
N VAL A 134 -20.43 1.38 3.36
CA VAL A 134 -21.86 1.41 3.71
C VAL A 134 -22.46 0.00 3.80
N ILE A 135 -22.08 -0.90 2.89
CA ILE A 135 -22.54 -2.30 2.90
C ILE A 135 -22.02 -3.03 4.14
N ASP A 136 -20.73 -2.86 4.48
CA ASP A 136 -20.12 -3.51 5.64
C ASP A 136 -20.70 -2.97 6.96
N TYR A 137 -20.98 -1.68 7.05
CA TYR A 137 -21.63 -1.09 8.21
C TYR A 137 -23.03 -1.73 8.47
N LYS A 138 -23.84 -1.85 7.41
CA LYS A 138 -25.17 -2.50 7.54
C LYS A 138 -25.12 -3.97 7.96
N LYS A 139 -24.04 -4.69 7.59
CA LYS A 139 -23.88 -6.09 7.92
C LYS A 139 -23.41 -6.32 9.36
N THR A 140 -22.85 -5.30 10.01
CA THR A 140 -22.38 -5.36 11.41
C THR A 140 -23.52 -5.05 12.39
N ASP A 141 -24.55 -4.33 11.95
CA ASP A 141 -25.73 -3.95 12.77
C ASP A 141 -26.90 -4.96 12.65
N SER A 142 -26.75 -6.04 11.87
CA SER A 142 -27.72 -7.14 11.72
C SER A 142 -27.22 -8.42 12.38
#